data_1bb9f196ded276f5807cb38a0b76576b
#
_entry.id   1bb9f196ded276f5807cb38a0b76576b
#
_cell.length_a   1.000
_cell.length_b   1.000
_cell.length_c   1.000
_cell.angle_alpha   90.00
_cell.angle_beta   90.00
_cell.angle_gamma   90.00
#
_symmetry.space_group_name_H-M   'P 1'
#
loop_
_entity.id
_entity.type
_entity.pdbx_description
1 polymer ?
#
loop_
_entity_poly.entity_id
_entity_poly.type
_entity_poly.pdbx_seq_one_letter_code
_entity_poly.pdbx_strand_id
1 'polypeptide(L)'
;LPIANKLLLHGPSGCGKTLASYVVAGELKKMMVVVNLGAIVSSKLGETSKNLSKIFRKAASEDCIIFIDEFDSLGKVRDYSQDHGEMKRVVNTILQLFDYLPQSSIVISATNQKEMLDEALLRRFDFSIGFNLPTEKEIKDLISLTLKNGNFTFDNKTKANKVIKSSIGLSYYSIQKTLVTAIKRSLFAITITQPELILSAKIDTSVWQNLIEIEKE
;
A
#
# COMPACT_ATOMS: atom_id res chain seq x y z
N LEU A 1 28.19 1.12 -15.01
CA LEU A 1 27.12 2.05 -14.59
C LEU A 1 26.66 1.62 -13.20
N PRO A 2 26.45 2.56 -12.26
CA PRO A 2 25.88 2.21 -10.95
C PRO A 2 24.48 1.61 -11.19
N ILE A 3 24.21 0.50 -10.51
CA ILE A 3 22.90 -0.18 -10.60
C ILE A 3 21.95 0.57 -9.67
N ALA A 4 20.83 1.04 -10.20
CA ALA A 4 19.78 1.63 -9.40
C ALA A 4 19.03 0.53 -8.64
N ASN A 5 19.12 0.55 -7.32
CA ASN A 5 18.58 -0.51 -6.46
C ASN A 5 17.79 0.00 -5.25
N LYS A 6 17.59 1.32 -5.15
CA LYS A 6 16.84 1.96 -4.07
C LYS A 6 15.65 2.74 -4.63
N LEU A 7 14.44 2.28 -4.33
CA LEU A 7 13.19 2.85 -4.83
C LEU A 7 12.36 3.41 -3.67
N LEU A 8 11.81 4.62 -3.88
CA LEU A 8 10.82 5.23 -2.99
C LEU A 8 9.44 5.23 -3.68
N LEU A 9 8.47 4.56 -3.10
CA LEU A 9 7.07 4.61 -3.51
C LEU A 9 6.34 5.58 -2.58
N HIS A 10 5.69 6.60 -3.14
CA HIS A 10 5.02 7.61 -2.33
C HIS A 10 3.64 7.96 -2.87
N GLY A 11 2.75 8.43 -2.00
CA GLY A 11 1.40 8.86 -2.36
C GLY A 11 0.35 8.37 -1.37
N PRO A 12 -0.94 8.68 -1.59
CA PRO A 12 -2.01 8.39 -0.66
C PRO A 12 -2.10 6.92 -0.25
N SER A 13 -2.62 6.67 0.97
CA SER A 13 -2.87 5.32 1.45
C SER A 13 -3.87 4.59 0.55
N GLY A 14 -3.76 3.26 0.45
CA GLY A 14 -4.67 2.45 -0.36
C GLY A 14 -4.51 2.57 -1.88
N CYS A 15 -3.42 3.20 -2.36
CA CYS A 15 -3.14 3.35 -3.79
C CYS A 15 -2.21 2.29 -4.37
N GLY A 16 -1.90 1.21 -3.63
CA GLY A 16 -1.23 0.04 -4.19
C GLY A 16 0.29 -0.01 -4.03
N LYS A 17 0.92 0.88 -3.25
CA LYS A 17 2.38 0.90 -3.03
C LYS A 17 2.93 -0.45 -2.57
N THR A 18 2.37 -1.02 -1.52
CA THR A 18 2.75 -2.32 -0.97
C THR A 18 2.49 -3.46 -1.97
N LEU A 19 1.34 -3.42 -2.67
CA LEU A 19 1.02 -4.40 -3.71
C LEU A 19 2.03 -4.36 -4.86
N ALA A 20 2.42 -3.17 -5.31
CA ALA A 20 3.45 -3.03 -6.37
C ALA A 20 4.79 -3.66 -5.94
N SER A 21 5.17 -3.53 -4.67
CA SER A 21 6.38 -4.16 -4.14
C SER A 21 6.32 -5.69 -4.20
N TYR A 22 5.17 -6.29 -3.89
CA TYR A 22 4.95 -7.74 -4.04
C TYR A 22 5.02 -8.19 -5.50
N VAL A 23 4.46 -7.40 -6.42
CA VAL A 23 4.53 -7.69 -7.87
C VAL A 23 5.98 -7.67 -8.34
N VAL A 24 6.76 -6.64 -7.95
CA VAL A 24 8.19 -6.56 -8.29
C VAL A 24 8.95 -7.77 -7.75
N ALA A 25 8.69 -8.18 -6.52
CA ALA A 25 9.33 -9.36 -5.93
C ALA A 25 8.98 -10.65 -6.71
N GLY A 26 7.72 -10.81 -7.11
CA GLY A 26 7.25 -11.93 -7.92
C GLY A 26 7.90 -11.97 -9.30
N GLU A 27 7.96 -10.84 -10.01
CA GLU A 27 8.58 -10.73 -11.33
C GLU A 27 10.09 -11.03 -11.29
N LEU A 28 10.78 -10.57 -10.25
CA LEU A 28 12.19 -10.83 -10.04
C LEU A 28 12.48 -12.22 -9.44
N LYS A 29 11.43 -12.96 -9.05
CA LYS A 29 11.51 -14.26 -8.37
C LYS A 29 12.39 -14.22 -7.11
N LYS A 30 12.35 -13.10 -6.37
CA LYS A 30 13.11 -12.89 -5.14
C LYS A 30 12.18 -12.91 -3.93
N MET A 31 12.67 -13.44 -2.82
CA MET A 31 12.01 -13.29 -1.52
C MET A 31 12.00 -11.82 -1.11
N MET A 32 10.96 -11.42 -0.38
CA MET A 32 10.85 -10.06 0.14
C MET A 32 10.77 -10.09 1.66
N VAL A 33 11.67 -9.35 2.31
CA VAL A 33 11.64 -9.10 3.75
C VAL A 33 10.89 -7.81 3.99
N VAL A 34 9.78 -7.88 4.70
CA VAL A 34 8.94 -6.72 5.03
C VAL A 34 9.35 -6.15 6.39
N VAL A 35 9.68 -4.88 6.41
CA VAL A 35 10.06 -4.12 7.61
C VAL A 35 9.03 -3.02 7.82
N ASN A 36 8.19 -3.14 8.84
CA ASN A 36 7.29 -2.05 9.25
C ASN A 36 8.04 -1.14 10.23
N LEU A 37 8.43 0.04 9.76
CA LEU A 37 9.17 1.00 10.59
C LEU A 37 8.33 1.56 11.73
N GLY A 38 7.04 1.80 11.54
CA GLY A 38 6.16 2.28 12.58
C GLY A 38 6.11 1.33 13.78
N ALA A 39 6.02 0.02 13.53
CA ALA A 39 6.03 -0.99 14.58
C ALA A 39 7.40 -1.12 15.28
N ILE A 40 8.49 -0.97 14.52
CA ILE A 40 9.86 -1.09 15.07
C ILE A 40 10.21 0.12 15.93
N VAL A 41 9.84 1.32 15.48
CA VAL A 41 10.11 2.59 16.19
C VAL A 41 9.33 2.68 17.50
N SER A 42 8.11 2.13 17.55
CA SER A 42 7.29 2.11 18.77
C SER A 42 7.78 1.12 19.83
N SER A 43 8.62 0.14 19.45
CA SER A 43 9.17 -0.86 20.36
C SER A 43 10.61 -0.51 20.73
N LYS A 44 10.90 -0.19 22.02
CA LYS A 44 12.24 0.04 22.60
C LYS A 44 13.32 0.52 21.61
N LEU A 45 13.42 1.80 21.40
CA LEU A 45 14.29 2.51 20.44
C LEU A 45 15.77 2.07 20.44
N GLY A 46 16.34 1.72 21.60
CA GLY A 46 17.78 1.33 21.67
C GLY A 46 18.17 0.06 20.94
N GLU A 47 17.21 -0.84 20.62
CA GLU A 47 17.46 -2.08 19.87
C GLU A 47 17.16 -1.93 18.37
N THR A 48 16.44 -0.89 17.98
CA THR A 48 15.96 -0.68 16.59
C THR A 48 17.11 -0.65 15.58
N SER A 49 18.16 0.14 15.83
CA SER A 49 19.33 0.23 14.94
C SER A 49 20.07 -1.09 14.78
N LYS A 50 20.18 -1.87 15.86
CA LYS A 50 20.82 -3.21 15.80
C LYS A 50 19.97 -4.20 15.01
N ASN A 51 18.65 -4.16 15.19
CA ASN A 51 17.71 -5.04 14.49
C ASN A 51 17.67 -4.73 13.00
N LEU A 52 17.62 -3.46 12.62
CA LEU A 52 17.72 -3.03 11.21
C LEU A 52 19.01 -3.53 10.58
N SER A 53 20.16 -3.35 11.25
CA SER A 53 21.45 -3.81 10.74
C SER A 53 21.49 -5.33 10.54
N LYS A 54 20.87 -6.13 11.42
CA LYS A 54 20.78 -7.59 11.27
C LYS A 54 19.90 -7.96 10.07
N ILE A 55 18.74 -7.31 9.91
CA ILE A 55 17.80 -7.55 8.79
C ILE A 55 18.50 -7.27 7.46
N PHE A 56 19.15 -6.10 7.34
CA PHE A 56 19.85 -5.72 6.10
C PHE A 56 20.97 -6.67 5.74
N ARG A 57 21.80 -7.08 6.72
CA ARG A 57 22.88 -8.05 6.48
C ARG A 57 22.33 -9.40 6.02
N LYS A 58 21.27 -9.89 6.67
CA LYS A 58 20.66 -11.17 6.31
C LYS A 58 20.03 -11.10 4.92
N ALA A 59 19.27 -10.06 4.61
CA ALA A 59 18.67 -9.88 3.31
C ALA A 59 19.71 -9.75 2.19
N ALA A 60 20.83 -9.08 2.44
CA ALA A 60 21.94 -8.99 1.49
C ALA A 60 22.61 -10.34 1.21
N SER A 61 22.73 -11.21 2.23
CA SER A 61 23.30 -12.56 2.06
C SER A 61 22.35 -13.55 1.39
N GLU A 62 21.05 -13.33 1.45
CA GLU A 62 20.01 -14.21 0.89
C GLU A 62 19.43 -13.71 -0.44
N ASP A 63 20.00 -12.65 -1.02
CA ASP A 63 19.52 -12.02 -2.27
C ASP A 63 18.03 -11.65 -2.24
N CYS A 64 17.56 -11.13 -1.10
CA CYS A 64 16.19 -10.72 -0.88
C CYS A 64 15.97 -9.24 -1.22
N ILE A 65 14.73 -8.90 -1.55
CA ILE A 65 14.26 -7.51 -1.57
C ILE A 65 13.93 -7.07 -0.14
N ILE A 66 14.40 -5.91 0.27
CA ILE A 66 14.02 -5.28 1.54
C ILE A 66 12.90 -4.29 1.24
N PHE A 67 11.69 -4.57 1.74
CA PHE A 67 10.57 -3.65 1.66
C PHE A 67 10.38 -2.96 3.01
N ILE A 68 10.48 -1.63 3.02
CA ILE A 68 10.33 -0.82 4.23
C ILE A 68 9.02 -0.05 4.13
N ASP A 69 8.03 -0.44 4.92
CA ASP A 69 6.73 0.24 4.98
C ASP A 69 6.72 1.32 6.06
N GLU A 70 5.80 2.27 5.92
CA GLU A 70 5.63 3.42 6.83
C GLU A 70 6.92 4.23 7.02
N PHE A 71 7.64 4.46 5.91
CA PHE A 71 8.94 5.14 5.95
C PHE A 71 8.84 6.58 6.51
N ASP A 72 7.66 7.21 6.45
CA ASP A 72 7.35 8.51 7.06
C ASP A 72 7.39 8.49 8.60
N SER A 73 7.38 7.33 9.24
CA SER A 73 7.57 7.20 10.69
C SER A 73 8.91 7.80 11.16
N LEU A 74 9.92 7.86 10.27
CA LEU A 74 11.19 8.53 10.55
C LEU A 74 11.05 10.06 10.68
N GLY A 75 10.06 10.65 10.04
CA GLY A 75 9.78 12.10 10.09
C GLY A 75 8.87 12.51 11.24
N LYS A 76 7.90 11.66 11.61
CA LYS A 76 6.85 11.97 12.59
C LYS A 76 7.35 12.21 14.03
N VAL A 77 8.49 11.66 14.40
CA VAL A 77 9.02 11.71 15.77
C VAL A 77 9.76 13.01 16.08
N ARG A 78 9.86 13.95 15.13
CA ARG A 78 10.50 15.27 15.37
C ARG A 78 9.75 16.15 16.36
N ASP A 79 8.45 15.92 16.54
CA ASP A 79 7.60 16.77 17.40
C ASP A 79 7.59 16.36 18.88
N TYR A 80 8.16 15.20 19.26
CA TYR A 80 8.24 14.75 20.64
C TYR A 80 9.62 14.99 21.25
N SER A 81 9.71 15.94 22.18
CA SER A 81 10.94 16.55 22.70
C SER A 81 11.90 15.65 23.52
N GLN A 82 11.57 14.41 23.83
CA GLN A 82 12.42 13.52 24.65
C GLN A 82 13.20 12.44 23.87
N ASP A 83 12.83 12.11 22.62
CA ASP A 83 13.41 10.99 21.86
C ASP A 83 14.29 11.39 20.66
N HIS A 84 14.64 12.67 20.51
CA HIS A 84 15.38 13.17 19.35
C HIS A 84 16.74 12.48 19.12
N GLY A 85 17.42 12.03 20.16
CA GLY A 85 18.74 11.40 20.04
C GLY A 85 18.69 10.02 19.42
N GLU A 86 17.72 9.21 19.82
CA GLU A 86 17.60 7.83 19.33
C GLU A 86 17.05 7.75 17.91
N MET A 87 16.09 8.61 17.57
CA MET A 87 15.56 8.67 16.22
C MET A 87 16.63 9.14 15.21
N LYS A 88 17.45 10.12 15.55
CA LYS A 88 18.61 10.49 14.75
C LYS A 88 19.56 9.32 14.52
N ARG A 89 19.75 8.46 15.53
CA ARG A 89 20.56 7.22 15.39
C ARG A 89 19.92 6.25 14.41
N VAL A 90 18.60 6.06 14.45
CA VAL A 90 17.87 5.19 13.51
C VAL A 90 18.01 5.73 12.08
N VAL A 91 17.76 7.03 11.87
CA VAL A 91 17.94 7.68 10.55
C VAL A 91 19.37 7.52 10.05
N ASN A 92 20.37 7.81 10.88
CA ASN A 92 21.78 7.66 10.52
C ASN A 92 22.14 6.19 10.22
N THR A 93 21.57 5.25 10.95
CA THR A 93 21.74 3.81 10.68
C THR A 93 21.20 3.45 9.32
N ILE A 94 19.97 3.91 8.96
CA ILE A 94 19.38 3.66 7.65
C ILE A 94 20.22 4.28 6.54
N LEU A 95 20.70 5.53 6.71
CA LEU A 95 21.57 6.18 5.76
C LEU A 95 22.84 5.34 5.50
N GLN A 96 23.49 4.87 6.56
CA GLN A 96 24.66 4.00 6.45
C GLN A 96 24.33 2.68 5.76
N LEU A 97 23.20 2.04 6.12
CA LEU A 97 22.79 0.80 5.50
C LEU A 97 22.51 0.96 4.01
N PHE A 98 21.96 2.11 3.58
CA PHE A 98 21.74 2.42 2.16
C PHE A 98 23.06 2.68 1.43
N ASP A 99 24.01 3.36 2.06
CA ASP A 99 25.32 3.67 1.48
C ASP A 99 26.20 2.41 1.29
N TYR A 100 26.06 1.43 2.19
CA TYR A 100 26.81 0.16 2.14
C TYR A 100 26.02 -1.02 1.56
N LEU A 101 24.86 -0.77 0.97
CA LEU A 101 24.03 -1.82 0.38
C LEU A 101 24.75 -2.46 -0.83
N PRO A 102 24.88 -3.79 -0.90
CA PRO A 102 25.42 -4.46 -2.08
C PRO A 102 24.60 -4.12 -3.33
N GLN A 103 25.26 -4.00 -4.49
CA GLN A 103 24.56 -3.68 -5.75
C GLN A 103 23.52 -4.73 -6.18
N SER A 104 23.66 -5.97 -5.72
CA SER A 104 22.71 -7.07 -5.96
C SER A 104 21.45 -6.96 -5.10
N SER A 105 21.50 -6.23 -3.98
CA SER A 105 20.35 -6.06 -3.07
C SER A 105 19.44 -4.93 -3.56
N ILE A 106 18.14 -5.09 -3.35
CA ILE A 106 17.12 -4.09 -3.72
C ILE A 106 16.42 -3.64 -2.44
N VAL A 107 16.27 -2.32 -2.29
CA VAL A 107 15.43 -1.70 -1.25
C VAL A 107 14.27 -0.97 -1.91
N ILE A 108 13.08 -1.26 -1.43
CA ILE A 108 11.85 -0.54 -1.79
C ILE A 108 11.28 0.06 -0.50
N SER A 109 11.16 1.38 -0.43
CA SER A 109 10.51 2.04 0.71
C SER A 109 9.17 2.63 0.29
N ALA A 110 8.17 2.53 1.17
CA ALA A 110 6.85 3.11 0.94
C ALA A 110 6.52 4.17 1.99
N THR A 111 5.96 5.30 1.56
CA THR A 111 5.51 6.38 2.43
C THR A 111 4.20 6.97 1.96
N ASN A 112 3.37 7.39 2.90
CA ASN A 112 2.17 8.17 2.59
C ASN A 112 2.45 9.68 2.59
N GLN A 113 3.55 10.13 3.20
CA GLN A 113 3.90 11.55 3.44
C GLN A 113 5.38 11.78 3.09
N LYS A 114 5.66 11.90 1.77
CA LYS A 114 7.03 12.12 1.28
C LYS A 114 7.66 13.41 1.83
N GLU A 115 6.85 14.42 2.02
CA GLU A 115 7.23 15.75 2.55
C GLU A 115 7.75 15.70 3.99
N MET A 116 7.48 14.65 4.72
CA MET A 116 8.01 14.46 6.09
C MET A 116 9.43 13.87 6.10
N LEU A 117 9.92 13.40 4.97
CA LEU A 117 11.25 12.81 4.88
C LEU A 117 12.33 13.86 4.70
N ASP A 118 13.46 13.61 5.36
CA ASP A 118 14.67 14.44 5.17
C ASP A 118 15.19 14.37 3.75
N GLU A 119 15.71 15.48 3.27
CA GLU A 119 16.40 15.56 1.98
C GLU A 119 17.59 14.58 1.91
N ALA A 120 18.28 14.36 3.03
CA ALA A 120 19.37 13.39 3.11
C ALA A 120 18.90 11.96 2.82
N LEU A 121 17.70 11.58 3.31
CA LEU A 121 17.07 10.29 2.98
C LEU A 121 16.63 10.24 1.53
N LEU A 122 15.96 11.30 1.05
CA LEU A 122 15.45 11.36 -0.32
C LEU A 122 16.55 11.23 -1.37
N ARG A 123 17.72 11.82 -1.12
CA ARG A 123 18.89 11.74 -2.02
C ARG A 123 19.51 10.34 -2.14
N ARG A 124 19.18 9.40 -1.26
CA ARG A 124 19.69 8.02 -1.34
C ARG A 124 18.85 7.13 -2.23
N PHE A 125 17.66 7.57 -2.61
CA PHE A 125 16.83 6.82 -3.55
C PHE A 125 17.22 7.14 -4.99
N ASP A 126 17.39 6.10 -5.78
CA ASP A 126 17.70 6.21 -7.21
C ASP A 126 16.44 6.58 -8.01
N PHE A 127 15.27 6.09 -7.57
CA PHE A 127 13.97 6.41 -8.17
C PHE A 127 12.94 6.75 -7.10
N SER A 128 12.07 7.72 -7.43
CA SER A 128 10.91 8.11 -6.63
C SER A 128 9.66 8.02 -7.51
N ILE A 129 8.76 7.09 -7.18
CA ILE A 129 7.57 6.77 -7.96
C ILE A 129 6.33 7.21 -7.20
N GLY A 130 5.55 8.12 -7.79
CA GLY A 130 4.29 8.61 -7.22
C GLY A 130 3.12 7.70 -7.55
N PHE A 131 2.34 7.37 -6.52
CA PHE A 131 1.05 6.69 -6.62
C PHE A 131 -0.06 7.71 -6.38
N ASN A 132 -1.01 7.79 -7.28
CA ASN A 132 -2.11 8.75 -7.22
C ASN A 132 -3.43 8.05 -6.92
N LEU A 133 -4.43 8.82 -6.52
CA LEU A 133 -5.82 8.36 -6.48
C LEU A 133 -6.28 8.01 -7.89
N PRO A 134 -7.20 7.02 -8.04
CA PRO A 134 -7.63 6.57 -9.35
C PRO A 134 -8.44 7.62 -10.10
N THR A 135 -8.21 7.70 -11.40
CA THR A 135 -9.06 8.41 -12.35
C THR A 135 -10.37 7.64 -12.57
N GLU A 136 -11.39 8.29 -13.14
CA GLU A 136 -12.67 7.62 -13.48
C GLU A 136 -12.45 6.38 -14.36
N LYS A 137 -11.50 6.44 -15.28
CA LYS A 137 -11.15 5.30 -16.14
C LYS A 137 -10.60 4.14 -15.32
N GLU A 138 -9.63 4.40 -14.46
CA GLU A 138 -9.01 3.37 -13.61
C GLU A 138 -10.01 2.79 -12.60
N ILE A 139 -10.97 3.58 -12.11
CA ILE A 139 -12.08 3.08 -11.29
C ILE A 139 -12.91 2.08 -12.09
N LYS A 140 -13.27 2.39 -13.34
CA LYS A 140 -14.01 1.47 -14.22
C LYS A 140 -13.24 0.19 -14.47
N ASP A 141 -11.94 0.28 -14.71
CA ASP A 141 -11.07 -0.87 -14.95
C ASP A 141 -10.99 -1.77 -13.69
N LEU A 142 -10.80 -1.18 -12.51
CA LEU A 142 -10.80 -1.89 -11.22
C LEU A 142 -12.12 -2.63 -10.99
N ILE A 143 -13.24 -1.96 -11.22
CA ILE A 143 -14.58 -2.55 -11.06
C ILE A 143 -14.77 -3.69 -12.03
N SER A 144 -14.42 -3.49 -13.31
CA SER A 144 -14.56 -4.50 -14.36
C SER A 144 -13.74 -5.75 -14.02
N LEU A 145 -12.51 -5.58 -13.53
CA LEU A 145 -11.66 -6.68 -13.07
C LEU A 145 -12.28 -7.42 -11.89
N THR A 146 -12.80 -6.70 -10.90
CA THR A 146 -13.43 -7.28 -9.71
C THR A 146 -14.69 -8.08 -10.06
N LEU A 147 -15.53 -7.54 -10.95
CA LEU A 147 -16.76 -8.19 -11.39
C LEU A 147 -16.50 -9.44 -12.24
N LYS A 148 -15.50 -9.38 -13.12
CA LYS A 148 -15.13 -10.49 -14.00
C LYS A 148 -14.70 -11.73 -13.21
N ASN A 149 -13.99 -11.56 -12.12
CA ASN A 149 -13.49 -12.67 -11.29
C ASN A 149 -14.59 -13.53 -10.67
N GLY A 150 -15.83 -13.00 -10.54
CA GLY A 150 -16.97 -13.74 -9.98
C GLY A 150 -18.20 -13.77 -10.89
N ASN A 151 -18.09 -13.35 -12.14
CA ASN A 151 -19.22 -13.22 -13.08
C ASN A 151 -20.38 -12.35 -12.55
N PHE A 152 -20.07 -11.34 -11.73
CA PHE A 152 -21.06 -10.45 -11.14
C PHE A 152 -21.52 -9.37 -12.11
N THR A 153 -22.77 -8.93 -11.97
CA THR A 153 -23.32 -7.77 -12.68
C THR A 153 -24.11 -6.88 -11.72
N PHE A 154 -24.27 -5.61 -12.08
CA PHE A 154 -25.13 -4.70 -11.33
C PHE A 154 -26.61 -4.88 -11.71
N ASP A 155 -27.51 -4.67 -10.74
CA ASP A 155 -28.96 -4.59 -10.95
C ASP A 155 -29.34 -3.39 -11.84
N ASN A 156 -28.63 -2.25 -11.70
CA ASN A 156 -28.85 -1.01 -12.44
C ASN A 156 -27.55 -0.39 -12.94
N LYS A 157 -27.24 -0.58 -14.23
CA LYS A 157 -26.02 -0.04 -14.88
C LYS A 157 -25.95 1.50 -14.85
N THR A 158 -27.07 2.17 -15.03
CA THR A 158 -27.10 3.65 -15.03
C THR A 158 -26.76 4.20 -13.65
N LYS A 159 -27.31 3.59 -12.59
CA LYS A 159 -27.03 3.94 -11.21
C LYS A 159 -25.59 3.61 -10.85
N ALA A 160 -25.07 2.43 -11.27
CA ALA A 160 -23.67 2.06 -11.08
C ALA A 160 -22.71 3.09 -11.68
N ASN A 161 -22.98 3.62 -12.87
CA ASN A 161 -22.18 4.68 -13.47
C ASN A 161 -22.18 5.99 -12.65
N LYS A 162 -23.27 6.32 -11.98
CA LYS A 162 -23.32 7.47 -11.05
C LYS A 162 -22.45 7.20 -9.81
N VAL A 163 -22.51 6.01 -9.26
CA VAL A 163 -21.67 5.60 -8.11
C VAL A 163 -20.20 5.62 -8.47
N ILE A 164 -19.82 5.18 -9.67
CA ILE A 164 -18.45 5.27 -10.19
C ILE A 164 -17.96 6.73 -10.17
N LYS A 165 -18.76 7.67 -10.69
CA LYS A 165 -18.40 9.09 -10.68
C LYS A 165 -18.31 9.65 -9.26
N SER A 166 -19.20 9.25 -8.38
CA SER A 166 -19.15 9.67 -6.98
C SER A 166 -17.96 9.06 -6.24
N SER A 167 -17.37 7.96 -6.71
CA SER A 167 -16.18 7.35 -6.09
C SER A 167 -14.86 8.09 -6.38
N ILE A 168 -14.87 9.09 -7.25
CA ILE A 168 -13.68 9.92 -7.51
C ILE A 168 -13.24 10.59 -6.20
N GLY A 169 -11.94 10.55 -5.93
CA GLY A 169 -11.35 11.04 -4.69
C GLY A 169 -11.13 9.96 -3.62
N LEU A 170 -11.69 8.75 -3.80
CA LEU A 170 -11.39 7.60 -2.95
C LEU A 170 -10.20 6.80 -3.47
N SER A 171 -9.52 6.08 -2.56
CA SER A 171 -8.42 5.18 -2.92
C SER A 171 -8.92 3.92 -3.63
N TYR A 172 -8.02 3.23 -4.36
CA TYR A 172 -8.33 1.92 -4.95
C TYR A 172 -8.82 0.91 -3.90
N TYR A 173 -8.20 0.92 -2.72
CA TYR A 173 -8.59 0.04 -1.61
C TYR A 173 -10.01 0.33 -1.13
N SER A 174 -10.36 1.59 -0.92
CA SER A 174 -11.70 1.99 -0.45
C SER A 174 -12.78 1.60 -1.47
N ILE A 175 -12.53 1.84 -2.75
CA ILE A 175 -13.47 1.48 -3.82
C ILE A 175 -13.63 -0.05 -3.89
N GLN A 176 -12.55 -0.80 -3.87
CA GLN A 176 -12.60 -2.26 -3.91
C GLN A 176 -13.28 -2.84 -2.66
N LYS A 177 -12.96 -2.35 -1.47
CA LYS A 177 -13.55 -2.74 -0.19
C LYS A 177 -15.08 -2.56 -0.20
N THR A 178 -15.54 -1.39 -0.63
CA THR A 178 -16.98 -1.09 -0.69
C THR A 178 -17.70 -1.95 -1.72
N LEU A 179 -17.12 -2.16 -2.91
CA LEU A 179 -17.70 -3.02 -3.94
C LEU A 179 -17.78 -4.48 -3.47
N VAL A 180 -16.70 -5.04 -2.92
CA VAL A 180 -16.69 -6.41 -2.39
C VAL A 180 -17.70 -6.56 -1.24
N THR A 181 -17.85 -5.55 -0.39
CA THR A 181 -18.86 -5.54 0.66
C THR A 181 -20.28 -5.53 0.10
N ALA A 182 -20.54 -4.73 -0.95
CA ALA A 182 -21.83 -4.72 -1.63
C ALA A 182 -22.15 -6.08 -2.28
N ILE A 183 -21.17 -6.71 -2.93
CA ILE A 183 -21.30 -8.07 -3.47
C ILE A 183 -21.71 -9.05 -2.36
N LYS A 184 -20.98 -9.08 -1.25
CA LYS A 184 -21.24 -9.98 -0.13
C LYS A 184 -22.65 -9.77 0.45
N ARG A 185 -23.07 -8.50 0.66
CA ARG A 185 -24.42 -8.19 1.18
C ARG A 185 -25.52 -8.61 0.22
N SER A 186 -25.33 -8.39 -1.10
CA SER A 186 -26.31 -8.77 -2.12
C SER A 186 -26.46 -10.29 -2.18
N LEU A 187 -25.34 -11.04 -2.16
CA LEU A 187 -25.36 -12.50 -2.14
C LEU A 187 -26.03 -13.03 -0.86
N PHE A 188 -25.73 -12.48 0.30
CA PHE A 188 -26.29 -12.90 1.57
C PHE A 188 -27.82 -12.71 1.61
N ALA A 189 -28.31 -11.58 1.12
CA ALA A 189 -29.75 -11.32 1.01
C ALA A 189 -30.47 -12.36 0.14
N ILE A 190 -29.87 -12.72 -1.01
CA ILE A 190 -30.44 -13.74 -1.92
C ILE A 190 -30.36 -15.12 -1.31
N THR A 191 -29.28 -15.51 -0.65
CA THR A 191 -29.12 -16.81 -0.01
C THR A 191 -30.21 -17.08 1.02
N ILE A 192 -30.65 -16.03 1.75
CA ILE A 192 -31.71 -16.14 2.74
C ILE A 192 -33.10 -16.23 2.08
N THR A 193 -33.34 -15.46 1.01
CA THR A 193 -34.69 -15.31 0.43
C THR A 193 -34.97 -16.30 -0.71
N GLN A 194 -33.98 -16.58 -1.56
CA GLN A 194 -34.10 -17.34 -2.81
C GLN A 194 -32.77 -18.06 -3.14
N PRO A 195 -32.38 -19.10 -2.40
CA PRO A 195 -31.08 -19.74 -2.55
C PRO A 195 -30.80 -20.31 -3.95
N GLU A 196 -31.81 -20.63 -4.72
CA GLU A 196 -31.72 -21.12 -6.11
C GLU A 196 -31.22 -20.07 -7.10
N LEU A 197 -31.29 -18.78 -6.76
CA LEU A 197 -30.90 -17.68 -7.64
C LEU A 197 -29.46 -17.18 -7.41
N ILE A 198 -28.66 -17.83 -6.57
CA ILE A 198 -27.28 -17.40 -6.22
C ILE A 198 -26.42 -17.21 -7.48
N LEU A 199 -26.53 -18.11 -8.45
CA LEU A 199 -25.73 -18.06 -9.70
C LEU A 199 -26.12 -16.91 -10.63
N SER A 200 -27.30 -16.30 -10.47
CA SER A 200 -27.78 -15.15 -11.23
C SER A 200 -27.84 -13.87 -10.39
N ALA A 201 -27.21 -13.87 -9.22
CA ALA A 201 -27.24 -12.76 -8.29
C ALA A 201 -26.68 -11.48 -8.90
N LYS A 202 -27.43 -10.39 -8.74
CA LYS A 202 -26.99 -9.05 -9.14
C LYS A 202 -26.62 -8.26 -7.90
N ILE A 203 -25.63 -7.38 -8.07
CA ILE A 203 -25.19 -6.46 -7.01
C ILE A 203 -26.21 -5.36 -6.89
N ASP A 204 -26.74 -5.15 -5.68
CA ASP A 204 -27.59 -4.01 -5.36
C ASP A 204 -26.78 -2.72 -5.37
N THR A 205 -27.03 -1.91 -6.40
CA THR A 205 -26.32 -0.64 -6.60
C THR A 205 -26.62 0.38 -5.50
N SER A 206 -27.79 0.28 -4.82
CA SER A 206 -28.13 1.19 -3.70
C SER A 206 -27.28 0.87 -2.49
N VAL A 207 -27.05 -0.41 -2.20
CA VAL A 207 -26.16 -0.84 -1.12
C VAL A 207 -24.73 -0.33 -1.39
N TRP A 208 -24.26 -0.44 -2.62
CA TRP A 208 -22.92 0.05 -2.96
C TRP A 208 -22.83 1.57 -2.86
N GLN A 209 -23.85 2.31 -3.32
CA GLN A 209 -23.89 3.76 -3.18
C GLN A 209 -23.77 4.20 -1.73
N ASN A 210 -24.56 3.64 -0.83
CA ASN A 210 -24.51 3.95 0.60
C ASN A 210 -23.13 3.68 1.21
N LEU A 211 -22.46 2.60 0.81
CA LEU A 211 -21.12 2.27 1.27
C LEU A 211 -20.07 3.28 0.79
N ILE A 212 -20.21 3.79 -0.42
CA ILE A 212 -19.32 4.86 -0.96
C ILE A 212 -19.55 6.18 -0.21
N GLU A 213 -20.79 6.51 0.14
CA GLU A 213 -21.11 7.72 0.91
C GLU A 213 -20.48 7.65 2.31
N ILE A 214 -20.62 6.53 3.01
CA ILE A 214 -20.01 6.30 4.33
C ILE A 214 -18.46 6.36 4.27
N GLU A 215 -17.85 5.85 3.19
CA GLU A 215 -16.38 5.83 3.07
C GLU A 215 -15.82 7.24 2.77
N LYS A 216 -16.67 8.21 2.45
CA LYS A 216 -16.30 9.61 2.19
C LYS A 216 -16.37 10.51 3.42
N GLU A 217 -17.14 10.13 4.44
CA GLU A 217 -17.23 10.82 5.72
C GLU A 217 -15.97 10.59 6.58
#